data_771b444ef1aecebcd5032ce305e00ac7
#
_entry.id   771b444ef1aecebcd5032ce305e00ac7
#
_cell.length_a   1.000
_cell.length_b   1.000
_cell.length_c   1.000
_cell.angle_alpha   90.00
_cell.angle_beta   90.00
_cell.angle_gamma   90.00
#
_symmetry.space_group_name_H-M   'P 1'
#
loop_
_entity.id
_entity.type
_entity.pdbx_description
1 polymer ?
#
loop_
_entity_poly.entity_id
_entity_poly.type
_entity_poly.pdbx_seq_one_letter_code
_entity_poly.pdbx_strand_id
1 'polypeptide(L)'
;NGFLSKEMFLAEAVAGADSHAFYRALPVLATLASAFSVLYSLRFIHQTFFGPAPSELDRTPHEPPVWMRRPVEVLVGLCLLVGIFPAITVGPFLKSAAVSMLGPNLPYYSLAVRHGVNLPLLLSCTAMAGGVGLYLALGRRINANPRGGPWGMHRINGGYLFEQTMTRLFKSADAGLKLMGATRLQPQLRLIVLAALA
;
A
#
# COMPACT_ATOMS: atom_id res chain seq x y z
N ASN A 1 -2.04 4.94 -11.87
CA ASN A 1 -3.04 5.01 -10.81
C ASN A 1 -2.40 5.41 -9.49
N GLY A 2 -1.43 4.67 -8.95
CA GLY A 2 -0.75 5.04 -7.71
C GLY A 2 0.07 6.33 -7.79
N PHE A 3 0.50 6.75 -8.97
CA PHE A 3 1.18 8.03 -9.16
C PHE A 3 0.24 9.21 -8.90
N LEU A 4 -0.95 9.17 -9.47
CA LEU A 4 -1.95 10.23 -9.30
C LEU A 4 -2.35 10.39 -7.83
N SER A 5 -2.61 9.26 -7.14
CA SER A 5 -2.94 9.26 -5.72
C SER A 5 -1.81 9.80 -4.85
N LYS A 6 -0.55 9.47 -5.18
CA LYS A 6 0.63 10.00 -4.46
C LYS A 6 0.81 11.49 -4.68
N GLU A 7 0.59 11.98 -5.91
CA GLU A 7 0.70 13.39 -6.22
C GLU A 7 -0.34 14.21 -5.46
N MET A 8 -1.60 13.75 -5.43
CA MET A 8 -2.67 14.38 -4.64
C MET A 8 -2.35 14.34 -3.15
N PHE A 9 -1.89 13.20 -2.62
CA PHE A 9 -1.50 13.09 -1.22
C PHE A 9 -0.35 14.04 -0.85
N LEU A 10 0.65 14.17 -1.71
CA LEU A 10 1.75 15.12 -1.49
C LEU A 10 1.29 16.57 -1.59
N ALA A 11 0.34 16.87 -2.48
CA ALA A 11 -0.25 18.20 -2.61
C ALA A 11 -0.99 18.59 -1.33
N GLU A 12 -1.81 17.71 -0.77
CA GLU A 12 -2.52 17.93 0.50
C GLU A 12 -1.56 18.02 1.68
N ALA A 13 -0.51 17.19 1.70
CA ALA A 13 0.52 17.25 2.74
C ALA A 13 1.29 18.58 2.72
N VAL A 14 1.53 19.14 1.54
CA VAL A 14 2.16 20.46 1.38
C VAL A 14 1.21 21.57 1.78
N ALA A 15 -0.06 21.51 1.34
CA ALA A 15 -1.06 22.51 1.68
C ALA A 15 -1.34 22.56 3.19
N GLY A 16 -1.31 21.42 3.87
CA GLY A 16 -1.49 21.34 5.33
C GLY A 16 -0.27 21.82 6.15
N ALA A 17 0.90 21.94 5.51
CA ALA A 17 2.15 22.26 6.23
C ALA A 17 2.18 23.65 6.90
N ASP A 18 1.33 24.59 6.46
CA ASP A 18 1.30 25.95 6.98
C ASP A 18 0.52 26.10 8.31
N SER A 19 -0.29 25.09 8.68
CA SER A 19 -1.19 25.21 9.82
C SER A 19 -0.53 25.00 11.19
N HIS A 20 0.46 24.11 11.32
CA HIS A 20 1.17 23.84 12.59
C HIS A 20 2.57 23.27 12.34
N ALA A 21 3.49 23.47 13.28
CA ALA A 21 4.88 22.98 13.17
C ALA A 21 4.99 21.46 12.90
N PHE A 22 4.08 20.67 13.44
CA PHE A 22 4.01 19.23 13.21
C PHE A 22 3.69 18.90 11.75
N TYR A 23 2.80 19.65 11.11
CA TYR A 23 2.41 19.41 9.71
C TYR A 23 3.50 19.77 8.71
N ARG A 24 4.48 20.58 9.08
CA ARG A 24 5.68 20.86 8.25
C ARG A 24 6.56 19.62 8.03
N ALA A 25 6.52 18.67 8.96
CA ALA A 25 7.24 17.39 8.81
C ALA A 25 6.56 16.42 7.84
N LEU A 26 5.24 16.57 7.60
CA LEU A 26 4.45 15.66 6.77
C LEU A 26 4.97 15.49 5.34
N PRO A 27 5.28 16.55 4.57
CA PRO A 27 5.82 16.41 3.21
C PRO A 27 7.16 15.66 3.19
N VAL A 28 8.01 15.92 4.18
CA VAL A 28 9.32 15.23 4.31
C VAL A 28 9.12 13.75 4.62
N LEU A 29 8.30 13.43 5.61
CA LEU A 29 7.99 12.05 5.98
C LEU A 29 7.32 11.29 4.83
N ALA A 30 6.38 11.93 4.13
CA ALA A 30 5.72 11.35 2.96
C ALA A 30 6.69 11.08 1.80
N THR A 31 7.63 11.99 1.56
CA THR A 31 8.67 11.83 0.55
C THR A 31 9.63 10.69 0.91
N LEU A 32 10.07 10.60 2.17
CA LEU A 32 10.89 9.51 2.67
C LEU A 32 10.17 8.16 2.58
N ALA A 33 8.92 8.08 3.01
CA ALA A 33 8.11 6.88 2.90
C ALA A 33 7.95 6.44 1.43
N SER A 34 7.76 7.40 0.52
CA SER A 34 7.70 7.16 -0.91
C SER A 34 9.03 6.63 -1.47
N ALA A 35 10.18 7.18 -1.03
CA ALA A 35 11.50 6.70 -1.41
C ALA A 35 11.76 5.25 -0.94
N PHE A 36 11.36 4.90 0.28
CA PHE A 36 11.44 3.52 0.77
C PHE A 36 10.51 2.57 0.00
N SER A 37 9.34 3.04 -0.41
CA SER A 37 8.43 2.26 -1.26
C SER A 37 9.06 1.94 -2.63
N VAL A 38 9.75 2.92 -3.23
CA VAL A 38 10.50 2.71 -4.49
C VAL A 38 11.65 1.72 -4.29
N LEU A 39 12.43 1.89 -3.21
CA LEU A 39 13.52 0.97 -2.86
C LEU A 39 13.03 -0.46 -2.71
N TYR A 40 11.95 -0.66 -1.97
CA TYR A 40 11.35 -1.99 -1.77
C TYR A 40 10.86 -2.59 -3.10
N SER A 41 10.17 -1.81 -3.91
CA SER A 41 9.65 -2.27 -5.21
C SER A 41 10.79 -2.65 -6.17
N LEU A 42 11.85 -1.86 -6.23
CA LEU A 42 13.03 -2.17 -7.04
C LEU A 42 13.72 -3.44 -6.55
N ARG A 43 13.86 -3.61 -5.23
CA ARG A 43 14.42 -4.83 -4.66
C ARG A 43 13.59 -6.05 -5.04
N PHE A 44 12.27 -5.95 -4.89
CA PHE A 44 11.36 -7.03 -5.24
C PHE A 44 11.48 -7.42 -6.71
N ILE A 45 11.41 -6.43 -7.61
CA ILE A 45 11.53 -6.66 -9.07
C ILE A 45 12.90 -7.28 -9.40
N HIS A 46 13.98 -6.69 -8.89
CA HIS A 46 15.32 -7.17 -9.19
C HIS A 46 15.57 -8.60 -8.67
N GLN A 47 15.15 -8.91 -7.45
CA GLN A 47 15.35 -10.25 -6.89
C GLN A 47 14.46 -11.31 -7.54
N THR A 48 13.23 -10.94 -7.93
CA THR A 48 12.27 -11.89 -8.49
C THR A 48 12.54 -12.18 -9.97
N PHE A 49 12.88 -11.14 -10.75
CA PHE A 49 12.99 -11.29 -12.20
C PHE A 49 14.44 -11.33 -12.71
N PHE A 50 15.39 -10.76 -11.98
CA PHE A 50 16.79 -10.63 -12.39
C PHE A 50 17.75 -11.32 -11.41
N GLY A 51 17.23 -11.97 -10.38
CA GLY A 51 18.01 -12.76 -9.42
C GLY A 51 18.51 -14.07 -10.02
N PRO A 52 19.48 -14.74 -9.35
CA PRO A 52 19.92 -16.06 -9.76
C PRO A 52 18.76 -17.06 -9.69
N ALA A 53 18.68 -17.95 -10.67
CA ALA A 53 17.69 -19.01 -10.64
C ALA A 53 17.89 -19.90 -9.41
N PRO A 54 16.81 -20.27 -8.70
CA PRO A 54 16.91 -21.16 -7.55
C PRO A 54 17.44 -22.53 -8.01
N SER A 55 18.47 -23.03 -7.32
CA SER A 55 19.16 -24.29 -7.65
C SER A 55 18.37 -25.55 -7.26
N GLU A 56 17.40 -25.42 -6.37
CA GLU A 56 16.64 -26.52 -5.79
C GLU A 56 15.13 -26.28 -5.98
N LEU A 57 14.66 -26.52 -7.19
CA LEU A 57 13.22 -26.55 -7.47
C LEU A 57 12.78 -28.03 -7.54
N ASP A 58 11.81 -28.40 -6.73
CA ASP A 58 11.20 -29.75 -6.75
C ASP A 58 10.55 -30.07 -8.10
N ARG A 59 10.21 -29.06 -8.89
CA ARG A 59 9.62 -29.21 -10.23
C ARG A 59 10.16 -28.12 -11.15
N THR A 60 10.32 -28.48 -12.43
CA THR A 60 10.62 -27.51 -13.47
C THR A 60 9.47 -26.53 -13.66
N PRO A 61 9.70 -25.21 -13.52
CA PRO A 61 8.66 -24.22 -13.76
C PRO A 61 8.24 -24.25 -15.24
N HIS A 62 6.95 -24.16 -15.47
CA HIS A 62 6.37 -24.04 -16.81
C HIS A 62 5.44 -22.83 -16.86
N GLU A 63 5.24 -22.30 -18.05
CA GLU A 63 4.34 -21.19 -18.28
C GLU A 63 2.89 -21.56 -17.90
N PRO A 64 2.16 -20.65 -17.24
CA PRO A 64 0.78 -20.92 -16.90
C PRO A 64 -0.10 -21.04 -18.15
N PRO A 65 -1.17 -21.84 -18.12
CA PRO A 65 -2.08 -21.98 -19.24
C PRO A 65 -2.71 -20.62 -19.61
N VAL A 66 -3.04 -20.46 -20.88
CA VAL A 66 -3.55 -19.19 -21.44
C VAL A 66 -4.72 -18.61 -20.66
N TRP A 67 -5.61 -19.46 -20.15
CA TRP A 67 -6.77 -19.05 -19.35
C TRP A 67 -6.40 -18.40 -18.00
N MET A 68 -5.26 -18.74 -17.41
CA MET A 68 -4.75 -18.09 -16.21
C MET A 68 -4.04 -16.75 -16.51
N ARG A 69 -3.47 -16.62 -17.70
CA ARG A 69 -2.74 -15.42 -18.12
C ARG A 69 -3.68 -14.30 -18.58
N ARG A 70 -4.75 -14.64 -19.31
CA ARG A 70 -5.70 -13.67 -19.88
C ARG A 70 -6.29 -12.68 -18.87
N PRO A 71 -6.77 -13.09 -17.68
CA PRO A 71 -7.29 -12.15 -16.69
C PRO A 71 -6.24 -11.12 -16.25
N VAL A 72 -4.98 -11.54 -16.10
CA VAL A 72 -3.88 -10.64 -15.73
C VAL A 72 -3.60 -9.64 -16.86
N GLU A 73 -3.55 -10.09 -18.11
CA GLU A 73 -3.36 -9.23 -19.29
C GLU A 73 -4.47 -8.17 -19.39
N VAL A 74 -5.73 -8.57 -19.17
CA VAL A 74 -6.88 -7.63 -19.16
C VAL A 74 -6.75 -6.62 -18.03
N LEU A 75 -6.41 -7.05 -16.81
CA LEU A 75 -6.20 -6.15 -15.68
C LEU A 75 -5.07 -5.16 -15.92
N VAL A 76 -3.96 -5.60 -16.51
CA VAL A 76 -2.84 -4.71 -16.88
C VAL A 76 -3.31 -3.70 -17.92
N GLY A 77 -4.05 -4.14 -18.95
CA GLY A 77 -4.63 -3.26 -19.97
C GLY A 77 -5.57 -2.19 -19.35
N LEU A 78 -6.45 -2.61 -18.45
CA LEU A 78 -7.34 -1.69 -17.71
C LEU A 78 -6.55 -0.72 -16.83
N CYS A 79 -5.52 -1.19 -16.13
CA CYS A 79 -4.66 -0.31 -15.33
C CYS A 79 -3.95 0.74 -16.16
N LEU A 80 -3.46 0.38 -17.35
CA LEU A 80 -2.83 1.32 -18.28
C LEU A 80 -3.85 2.33 -18.82
N LEU A 81 -5.03 1.86 -19.20
CA LEU A 81 -6.10 2.71 -19.73
C LEU A 81 -6.53 3.74 -18.68
N VAL A 82 -6.79 3.32 -17.45
CA VAL A 82 -7.15 4.23 -16.35
C VAL A 82 -5.98 5.16 -15.98
N GLY A 83 -4.73 4.67 -16.05
CA GLY A 83 -3.56 5.48 -15.73
C GLY A 83 -3.26 6.58 -16.77
N ILE A 84 -3.51 6.30 -18.05
CA ILE A 84 -3.23 7.25 -19.14
C ILE A 84 -4.41 8.24 -19.33
N PHE A 85 -5.64 7.74 -19.19
CA PHE A 85 -6.87 8.52 -19.42
C PHE A 85 -7.80 8.57 -18.20
N PRO A 86 -7.33 9.06 -17.02
CA PRO A 86 -8.12 9.03 -15.78
C PRO A 86 -9.38 9.90 -15.88
N ALA A 87 -9.31 11.02 -16.59
CA ALA A 87 -10.43 11.94 -16.74
C ALA A 87 -11.63 11.31 -17.48
N ILE A 88 -11.36 10.47 -18.46
CA ILE A 88 -12.41 9.83 -19.27
C ILE A 88 -12.94 8.56 -18.59
N THR A 89 -12.03 7.78 -17.98
CA THR A 89 -12.37 6.46 -17.43
C THR A 89 -13.01 6.53 -16.04
N VAL A 90 -12.39 7.26 -15.12
CA VAL A 90 -12.82 7.34 -13.72
C VAL A 90 -13.49 8.66 -13.37
N GLY A 91 -13.22 9.70 -14.16
CA GLY A 91 -13.75 11.06 -13.95
C GLY A 91 -15.25 11.14 -13.72
N PRO A 92 -16.09 10.56 -14.59
CA PRO A 92 -17.55 10.59 -14.43
C PRO A 92 -18.02 9.94 -13.11
N PHE A 93 -17.43 8.81 -12.73
CA PHE A 93 -17.76 8.10 -11.50
C PHE A 93 -17.35 8.92 -10.26
N LEU A 94 -16.15 9.49 -10.27
CA LEU A 94 -15.67 10.34 -9.18
C LEU A 94 -16.52 11.62 -9.04
N LYS A 95 -16.92 12.22 -10.17
CA LYS A 95 -17.81 13.38 -10.16
C LYS A 95 -19.16 13.04 -9.53
N SER A 96 -19.76 11.93 -9.93
CA SER A 96 -21.02 11.46 -9.36
C SER A 96 -20.93 11.20 -7.85
N ALA A 97 -19.87 10.52 -7.41
CA ALA A 97 -19.64 10.27 -5.99
C ALA A 97 -19.40 11.57 -5.21
N ALA A 98 -18.62 12.50 -5.76
CA ALA A 98 -18.33 13.78 -5.11
C ALA A 98 -19.57 14.66 -4.98
N VAL A 99 -20.43 14.70 -6.02
CA VAL A 99 -21.73 15.41 -5.97
C VAL A 99 -22.62 14.82 -4.88
N SER A 100 -22.64 13.50 -4.73
CA SER A 100 -23.45 12.84 -3.69
C SER A 100 -22.99 13.14 -2.27
N MET A 101 -21.69 13.42 -2.08
CA MET A 101 -21.12 13.69 -0.75
C MET A 101 -21.10 15.19 -0.41
N LEU A 102 -20.74 16.04 -1.35
CA LEU A 102 -20.46 17.47 -1.14
C LEU A 102 -21.58 18.39 -1.69
N GLY A 103 -22.59 17.81 -2.38
CA GLY A 103 -23.64 18.58 -3.04
C GLY A 103 -23.20 19.14 -4.40
N PRO A 104 -24.04 19.98 -5.03
CA PRO A 104 -23.82 20.45 -6.40
C PRO A 104 -22.65 21.44 -6.54
N ASN A 105 -22.23 22.09 -5.47
CA ASN A 105 -21.15 23.10 -5.48
C ASN A 105 -19.79 22.45 -5.24
N LEU A 106 -19.33 21.65 -6.22
CA LEU A 106 -18.01 21.05 -6.17
C LEU A 106 -16.91 22.08 -6.41
N PRO A 107 -15.84 22.09 -5.61
CA PRO A 107 -14.64 22.86 -5.94
C PRO A 107 -14.05 22.35 -7.27
N TYR A 108 -13.38 23.25 -7.98
CA TYR A 108 -12.71 22.87 -9.22
C TYR A 108 -11.63 21.81 -8.92
N TYR A 109 -11.71 20.67 -9.59
CA TYR A 109 -10.71 19.63 -9.53
C TYR A 109 -10.33 19.19 -10.95
N SER A 110 -9.08 18.82 -11.16
CA SER A 110 -8.59 18.30 -12.42
C SER A 110 -7.96 16.93 -12.22
N LEU A 111 -8.37 15.96 -13.01
CA LEU A 111 -7.83 14.59 -13.05
C LEU A 111 -6.75 14.45 -14.13
N ALA A 112 -6.12 15.55 -14.53
CA ALA A 112 -5.02 15.50 -15.49
C ALA A 112 -3.83 14.77 -14.88
N VAL A 113 -3.16 13.93 -15.66
CA VAL A 113 -1.93 13.22 -15.25
C VAL A 113 -0.77 14.22 -15.01
N ARG A 114 -0.86 15.40 -15.60
CA ARG A 114 0.17 16.44 -15.51
C ARG A 114 -0.45 17.80 -15.26
N HIS A 115 -0.14 18.38 -14.12
CA HIS A 115 -0.57 19.73 -13.70
C HIS A 115 0.56 20.77 -13.81
N GLY A 116 1.52 20.54 -14.71
CA GLY A 116 2.71 21.36 -14.81
C GLY A 116 3.83 20.90 -13.86
N VAL A 117 4.86 21.73 -13.69
CA VAL A 117 5.98 21.47 -12.76
C VAL A 117 5.59 22.07 -11.41
N ASN A 118 5.01 21.24 -10.54
CA ASN A 118 4.55 21.63 -9.21
C ASN A 118 5.45 21.03 -8.13
N LEU A 119 5.42 21.62 -6.92
CA LEU A 119 6.15 21.11 -5.77
C LEU A 119 5.87 19.61 -5.48
N PRO A 120 4.62 19.11 -5.51
CA PRO A 120 4.34 17.69 -5.36
C PRO A 120 5.05 16.81 -6.39
N LEU A 121 5.12 17.25 -7.63
CA LEU A 121 5.85 16.54 -8.70
C LEU A 121 7.35 16.47 -8.39
N LEU A 122 7.94 17.58 -7.94
CA LEU A 122 9.35 17.61 -7.53
C LEU A 122 9.61 16.65 -6.35
N LEU A 123 8.73 16.62 -5.36
CA LEU A 123 8.82 15.67 -4.23
C LEU A 123 8.69 14.22 -4.71
N SER A 124 7.83 13.94 -5.68
CA SER A 124 7.72 12.60 -6.29
C SER A 124 8.97 12.20 -7.05
N CYS A 125 9.55 13.12 -7.82
CA CYS A 125 10.82 12.88 -8.52
C CYS A 125 11.99 12.68 -7.56
N THR A 126 12.08 13.48 -6.49
CA THR A 126 13.12 13.31 -5.46
C THR A 126 12.95 12.01 -4.69
N ALA A 127 11.71 11.59 -4.39
CA ALA A 127 11.41 10.29 -3.78
C ALA A 127 11.85 9.12 -4.69
N MET A 128 11.59 9.24 -5.99
CA MET A 128 11.97 8.22 -6.97
C MET A 128 13.51 8.15 -7.11
N ALA A 129 14.17 9.28 -7.32
CA ALA A 129 15.62 9.36 -7.40
C ALA A 129 16.30 8.89 -6.11
N GLY A 130 15.77 9.32 -4.95
CA GLY A 130 16.24 8.90 -3.63
C GLY A 130 16.09 7.39 -3.39
N GLY A 131 14.95 6.81 -3.76
CA GLY A 131 14.72 5.37 -3.66
C GLY A 131 15.66 4.54 -4.54
N VAL A 132 15.87 4.97 -5.78
CA VAL A 132 16.85 4.36 -6.70
C VAL A 132 18.28 4.52 -6.14
N GLY A 133 18.64 5.71 -5.70
CA GLY A 133 19.96 5.98 -5.12
C GLY A 133 20.23 5.15 -3.86
N LEU A 134 19.26 5.05 -2.97
CA LEU A 134 19.33 4.18 -1.80
C LEU A 134 19.47 2.70 -2.20
N TYR A 135 18.75 2.25 -3.23
CA TYR A 135 18.88 0.89 -3.71
C TYR A 135 20.29 0.60 -4.26
N LEU A 136 20.83 1.50 -5.06
CA LEU A 136 22.20 1.35 -5.61
C LEU A 136 23.27 1.39 -4.52
N ALA A 137 23.12 2.26 -3.53
CA ALA A 137 24.07 2.40 -2.43
C ALA A 137 24.02 1.25 -1.42
N LEU A 138 22.81 0.84 -1.02
CA LEU A 138 22.59 -0.17 0.00
C LEU A 138 22.35 -1.57 -0.58
N GLY A 139 22.02 -1.70 -1.85
CA GLY A 139 21.60 -2.94 -2.49
C GLY A 139 22.61 -4.07 -2.32
N ARG A 140 23.89 -3.78 -2.44
CA ARG A 140 24.97 -4.76 -2.19
C ARG A 140 24.95 -5.29 -0.76
N ARG A 141 24.75 -4.43 0.24
CA ARG A 141 24.70 -4.80 1.66
C ARG A 141 23.42 -5.54 2.03
N ILE A 142 22.30 -5.12 1.48
CA ILE A 142 20.98 -5.71 1.72
C ILE A 142 20.88 -7.09 1.05
N ASN A 143 21.46 -7.26 -0.13
CA ASN A 143 21.43 -8.51 -0.89
C ASN A 143 22.48 -9.53 -0.40
N ALA A 144 23.63 -9.06 0.13
CA ALA A 144 24.66 -9.93 0.70
C ALA A 144 24.23 -10.63 1.99
N ASN A 145 23.21 -10.14 2.67
CA ASN A 145 22.71 -10.69 3.92
C ASN A 145 21.19 -10.87 3.91
N PRO A 146 20.66 -11.87 3.19
CA PRO A 146 19.22 -12.07 3.01
C PRO A 146 18.45 -12.35 4.30
N ARG A 147 19.15 -12.79 5.36
CA ARG A 147 18.59 -13.06 6.69
C ARG A 147 18.92 -11.99 7.73
N GLY A 148 19.86 -11.09 7.43
CA GLY A 148 20.25 -10.00 8.32
C GLY A 148 19.63 -8.69 7.88
N GLY A 149 18.76 -8.09 8.71
CA GLY A 149 18.31 -6.72 8.51
C GLY A 149 19.49 -5.74 8.57
N PRO A 150 19.38 -4.54 7.96
CA PRO A 150 20.41 -3.53 8.05
C PRO A 150 20.61 -3.11 9.51
N TRP A 151 21.87 -2.93 9.91
CA TRP A 151 22.26 -2.26 11.15
C TRP A 151 21.76 -2.88 12.47
N GLY A 152 22.20 -4.09 12.79
CA GLY A 152 21.97 -4.65 14.13
C GLY A 152 20.53 -5.01 14.48
N MET A 153 19.59 -4.84 13.56
CA MET A 153 18.20 -5.31 13.70
C MET A 153 18.06 -6.85 13.62
N HIS A 154 19.17 -7.56 13.76
CA HIS A 154 19.21 -9.02 13.76
C HIS A 154 18.31 -9.67 14.83
N ARG A 155 17.96 -8.90 15.88
CA ARG A 155 17.07 -9.36 16.96
C ARG A 155 15.59 -9.12 16.68
N ILE A 156 15.24 -8.25 15.71
CA ILE A 156 13.85 -7.95 15.35
C ILE A 156 13.57 -8.63 14.01
N ASN A 157 13.26 -9.91 14.05
CA ASN A 157 12.78 -10.61 12.89
C ASN A 157 11.31 -10.19 12.65
N GLY A 158 11.04 -9.48 11.53
CA GLY A 158 9.69 -9.05 11.19
C GLY A 158 8.70 -10.23 11.10
N GLY A 159 9.16 -11.40 10.66
CA GLY A 159 8.37 -12.64 10.68
C GLY A 159 7.96 -13.02 12.09
N TYR A 160 8.89 -12.99 13.05
CA TYR A 160 8.61 -13.31 14.45
C TYR A 160 7.61 -12.31 15.09
N LEU A 161 7.78 -11.02 14.81
CA LEU A 161 6.83 -10.00 15.25
C LEU A 161 5.43 -10.20 14.64
N PHE A 162 5.39 -10.52 13.36
CA PHE A 162 4.14 -10.82 12.67
C PHE A 162 3.45 -12.05 13.28
N GLU A 163 4.18 -13.15 13.45
CA GLU A 163 3.64 -14.38 14.06
C GLU A 163 3.14 -14.15 15.49
N GLN A 164 3.92 -13.41 16.30
CA GLN A 164 3.47 -13.05 17.65
C GLN A 164 2.22 -12.17 17.65
N THR A 165 2.16 -11.19 16.76
CA THR A 165 1.01 -10.30 16.64
C THR A 165 -0.22 -11.08 16.20
N MET A 166 -0.09 -11.94 15.17
CA MET A 166 -1.16 -12.80 14.72
C MET A 166 -1.62 -13.77 15.80
N THR A 167 -0.68 -14.42 16.48
CA THR A 167 -1.03 -15.34 17.59
C THR A 167 -1.78 -14.62 18.71
N ARG A 168 -1.38 -13.39 19.06
CA ARG A 168 -2.10 -12.59 20.07
C ARG A 168 -3.48 -12.18 19.57
N LEU A 169 -3.59 -11.78 18.31
CA LEU A 169 -4.86 -11.42 17.69
C LEU A 169 -5.84 -12.62 17.68
N PHE A 170 -5.38 -13.80 17.25
CA PHE A 170 -6.20 -15.00 17.27
C PHE A 170 -6.60 -15.41 18.69
N LYS A 171 -5.70 -15.33 19.67
CA LYS A 171 -6.02 -15.60 21.07
C LYS A 171 -7.03 -14.62 21.64
N SER A 172 -6.91 -13.34 21.32
CA SER A 172 -7.88 -12.33 21.76
C SER A 172 -9.25 -12.51 21.08
N ALA A 173 -9.29 -12.87 19.81
CA ALA A 173 -10.51 -13.20 19.10
C ALA A 173 -11.19 -14.45 19.68
N ASP A 174 -10.42 -15.51 19.96
CA ASP A 174 -10.93 -16.75 20.59
C ASP A 174 -11.45 -16.47 22.01
N ALA A 175 -10.74 -15.66 22.79
CA ALA A 175 -11.21 -15.20 24.10
C ALA A 175 -12.51 -14.39 24.00
N GLY A 176 -12.59 -13.48 23.03
CA GLY A 176 -13.81 -12.72 22.74
C GLY A 176 -14.99 -13.62 22.34
N LEU A 177 -14.76 -14.58 21.47
CA LEU A 177 -15.76 -15.55 21.07
C LEU A 177 -16.25 -16.44 22.26
N LYS A 178 -15.32 -16.84 23.13
CA LYS A 178 -15.64 -17.58 24.35
C LYS A 178 -16.47 -16.73 25.33
N LEU A 179 -16.15 -15.44 25.46
CA LEU A 179 -16.89 -14.50 26.31
C LEU A 179 -18.30 -14.26 25.76
N MET A 180 -18.47 -14.16 24.45
CA MET A 180 -19.76 -14.04 23.78
C MET A 180 -20.57 -15.34 23.77
N GLY A 181 -20.00 -16.44 24.29
CA GLY A 181 -20.70 -17.72 24.39
C GLY A 181 -21.00 -18.36 23.03
N ALA A 182 -20.22 -18.05 22.00
CA ALA A 182 -20.43 -18.52 20.62
C ALA A 182 -20.46 -20.05 20.46
N THR A 183 -20.02 -20.79 21.47
CA THR A 183 -20.02 -22.25 21.50
C THR A 183 -21.25 -22.86 22.18
N ARG A 184 -22.10 -22.07 22.84
CA ARG A 184 -23.32 -22.54 23.54
C ARG A 184 -24.48 -21.60 23.25
N LEU A 185 -25.64 -22.19 22.93
CA LEU A 185 -26.88 -21.45 22.62
C LEU A 185 -27.40 -20.61 23.80
N GLN A 186 -27.25 -21.12 25.03
CA GLN A 186 -27.76 -20.45 26.23
C GLN A 186 -27.18 -19.07 26.51
N PRO A 187 -25.84 -18.83 26.45
CA PRO A 187 -25.29 -17.47 26.61
C PRO A 187 -25.69 -16.49 25.48
N GLN A 188 -25.84 -17.02 24.25
CA GLN A 188 -26.29 -16.18 23.11
C GLN A 188 -27.74 -15.73 23.33
N LEU A 189 -28.63 -16.58 23.77
CA LEU A 189 -30.00 -16.21 24.11
C LEU A 189 -30.06 -15.19 25.25
N ARG A 190 -29.24 -15.32 26.28
CA ARG A 190 -29.13 -14.33 27.36
C ARG A 190 -28.70 -12.97 26.85
N LEU A 191 -27.70 -12.90 25.97
CA LEU A 191 -27.25 -11.63 25.38
C LEU A 191 -28.33 -10.99 24.51
N ILE A 192 -29.07 -11.77 23.72
CA ILE A 192 -30.19 -11.28 22.91
C ILE A 192 -31.30 -10.74 23.80
N VAL A 193 -31.68 -11.46 24.88
CA VAL A 193 -32.68 -10.98 25.82
C VAL A 193 -32.27 -9.74 26.56
N LEU A 194 -31.00 -9.64 27.00
CA LEU A 194 -30.45 -8.44 27.62
C LEU A 194 -30.42 -7.24 26.66
N ALA A 195 -30.07 -7.45 25.42
CA ALA A 195 -30.06 -6.41 24.39
C ALA A 195 -31.48 -5.96 23.98
N ALA A 196 -32.49 -6.82 24.15
CA ALA A 196 -33.89 -6.50 23.88
C ALA A 196 -34.58 -5.79 25.06
N LEU A 197 -33.99 -5.86 26.27
CA LEU A 197 -34.51 -5.21 27.49
C LEU A 197 -33.82 -3.89 27.79
N ALA A 198 -32.72 -3.52 27.08
CA ALA A 198 -32.00 -2.25 27.18
C ALA A 198 -32.52 -1.24 26.16
#